data_b47a352d588fd218865270bdddd87e24
#
_entry.id   b47a352d588fd218865270bdddd87e24
#
_cell.length_a   1.000
_cell.length_b   1.000
_cell.length_c   1.000
_cell.angle_alpha   90.00
_cell.angle_beta   90.00
_cell.angle_gamma   90.00
#
_symmetry.space_group_name_H-M   'P 1'
#
loop_
_entity.id
_entity.type
_entity.pdbx_description
1 polymer ?
#
loop_
_entity_poly.entity_id
_entity_poly.type
_entity_poly.pdbx_seq_one_letter_code
_entity_poly.pdbx_strand_id
1 'polypeptide(L)'
;MSFFELLENTPKIFGFLGILLFLGTLIAFFFNFNFKFRITGATIFSLLLSLSSWAFIQSYTENTKIEGAKYLPTVYDNGFDLIVKKADDDFPEEAIEPTLKQLSENLKKGSRSGSKVKIKIRKLEKISTDVSKPVIIGEIEKNFTMN
;
A
#
# COMPACT_ATOMS: atom_id res chain seq x y z
N MET A 1 -16.61 3.73 12.42
CA MET A 1 -15.53 2.74 12.27
C MET A 1 -15.11 2.75 10.82
N SER A 2 -13.89 3.16 10.52
CA SER A 2 -13.39 3.09 9.15
C SER A 2 -13.08 1.64 8.78
N PHE A 3 -13.09 1.33 7.48
CA PHE A 3 -12.74 -0.02 7.00
C PHE A 3 -11.32 -0.43 7.47
N PHE A 4 -10.43 0.53 7.56
CA PHE A 4 -9.06 0.33 8.02
C PHE A 4 -8.98 -0.01 9.52
N GLU A 5 -9.72 0.68 10.38
CA GLU A 5 -9.81 0.35 11.82
C GLU A 5 -10.35 -1.06 12.07
N LEU A 6 -11.32 -1.47 11.24
CA LEU A 6 -11.88 -2.82 11.30
C LEU A 6 -10.83 -3.86 10.91
N LEU A 7 -10.08 -3.59 9.82
CA LEU A 7 -8.97 -4.44 9.38
C LEU A 7 -7.88 -4.56 10.45
N GLU A 8 -7.47 -3.46 11.10
CA GLU A 8 -6.43 -3.44 12.11
C GLU A 8 -6.80 -4.24 13.37
N ASN A 9 -8.08 -4.25 13.75
CA ASN A 9 -8.56 -4.97 14.91
C ASN A 9 -8.83 -6.46 14.64
N THR A 10 -9.08 -6.84 13.39
CA THR A 10 -9.39 -8.22 13.00
C THR A 10 -8.36 -9.25 13.47
N PRO A 11 -7.05 -9.10 13.23
CA PRO A 11 -6.06 -10.09 13.68
C PRO A 11 -5.96 -10.17 15.20
N LYS A 12 -6.19 -9.07 15.92
CA LYS A 12 -6.17 -9.04 17.38
C LYS A 12 -7.32 -9.86 17.95
N ILE A 13 -8.53 -9.70 17.39
CA ILE A 13 -9.73 -10.44 17.80
C ILE A 13 -9.57 -11.93 17.50
N PHE A 14 -9.21 -12.30 16.27
CA PHE A 14 -9.03 -13.70 15.90
C PHE A 14 -7.83 -14.35 16.58
N GLY A 15 -6.77 -13.60 16.86
CA GLY A 15 -5.62 -14.05 17.64
C GLY A 15 -6.02 -14.39 19.07
N PHE A 16 -6.73 -13.49 19.75
CA PHE A 16 -7.22 -13.72 21.10
C PHE A 16 -8.19 -14.91 21.17
N LEU A 17 -9.14 -14.99 20.23
CA LEU A 17 -10.06 -16.12 20.10
C LEU A 17 -9.30 -17.43 19.85
N GLY A 18 -8.28 -17.41 18.99
CA GLY A 18 -7.44 -18.57 18.70
C GLY A 18 -6.69 -19.09 19.93
N ILE A 19 -6.14 -18.18 20.76
CA ILE A 19 -5.47 -18.55 22.02
C ILE A 19 -6.46 -19.16 23.01
N LEU A 20 -7.65 -18.57 23.15
CA LEU A 20 -8.69 -19.09 24.04
C LEU A 20 -9.17 -20.47 23.60
N LEU A 21 -9.38 -20.68 22.30
CA LEU A 21 -9.74 -21.98 21.73
C LEU A 21 -8.58 -22.99 21.86
N PHE A 22 -7.33 -22.54 21.79
CA PHE A 22 -6.16 -23.40 22.01
C PHE A 22 -6.13 -23.96 23.44
N LEU A 23 -6.36 -23.11 24.44
CA LEU A 23 -6.48 -23.55 25.84
C LEU A 23 -7.65 -24.53 26.00
N GLY A 24 -8.81 -24.25 25.38
CA GLY A 24 -9.93 -25.15 25.35
C GLY A 24 -9.61 -26.51 24.70
N THR A 25 -8.81 -26.49 23.64
CA THR A 25 -8.33 -27.72 22.97
C THR A 25 -7.46 -28.56 23.92
N LEU A 26 -6.53 -27.97 24.64
CA LEU A 26 -5.70 -28.68 25.63
C LEU A 26 -6.56 -29.35 26.70
N ILE A 27 -7.55 -28.62 27.23
CA ILE A 27 -8.48 -29.15 28.23
C ILE A 27 -9.30 -30.32 27.63
N ALA A 28 -9.81 -30.15 26.40
CA ALA A 28 -10.61 -31.18 25.72
C ALA A 28 -9.81 -32.46 25.45
N PHE A 29 -8.52 -32.34 25.18
CA PHE A 29 -7.63 -33.51 25.03
C PHE A 29 -7.34 -34.18 26.38
N PHE A 30 -7.09 -33.37 27.43
CA PHE A 30 -6.78 -33.89 28.77
C PHE A 30 -7.98 -34.67 29.35
N PHE A 31 -9.18 -34.14 29.21
CA PHE A 31 -10.41 -34.79 29.70
C PHE A 31 -11.04 -35.76 28.66
N ASN A 32 -10.38 -35.94 27.51
CA ASN A 32 -10.80 -36.86 26.46
C ASN A 32 -12.24 -36.64 25.95
N PHE A 33 -12.67 -35.37 25.79
CA PHE A 33 -13.99 -35.03 25.29
C PHE A 33 -14.22 -35.48 23.85
N ASN A 34 -15.43 -35.88 23.52
CA ASN A 34 -15.82 -36.36 22.18
C ASN A 34 -15.68 -35.29 21.09
N PHE A 35 -15.70 -33.99 21.44
CA PHE A 35 -15.61 -32.87 20.50
C PHE A 35 -14.20 -32.29 20.35
N LYS A 36 -13.16 -32.93 20.93
CA LYS A 36 -11.77 -32.46 20.88
C LYS A 36 -11.27 -32.12 19.48
N PHE A 37 -11.57 -32.93 18.48
CA PHE A 37 -11.16 -32.70 17.11
C PHE A 37 -11.87 -31.50 16.46
N ARG A 38 -13.12 -31.22 16.82
CA ARG A 38 -13.88 -30.07 16.32
C ARG A 38 -13.28 -28.77 16.85
N ILE A 39 -12.93 -28.72 18.14
CA ILE A 39 -12.25 -27.55 18.74
C ILE A 39 -10.88 -27.35 18.13
N THR A 40 -10.13 -28.42 17.91
CA THR A 40 -8.81 -28.34 17.25
C THR A 40 -8.93 -27.68 15.86
N GLY A 41 -9.89 -28.10 15.05
CA GLY A 41 -10.16 -27.51 13.75
C GLY A 41 -10.49 -26.01 13.85
N ALA A 42 -11.35 -25.64 14.78
CA ALA A 42 -11.73 -24.23 15.03
C ALA A 42 -10.51 -23.38 15.50
N THR A 43 -9.66 -23.95 16.34
CA THR A 43 -8.43 -23.30 16.81
C THR A 43 -7.47 -23.00 15.65
N ILE A 44 -7.18 -24.03 14.84
CA ILE A 44 -6.28 -23.89 13.68
C ILE A 44 -6.84 -22.86 12.72
N PHE A 45 -8.13 -22.94 12.40
CA PHE A 45 -8.77 -21.97 11.51
C PHE A 45 -8.69 -20.55 12.04
N SER A 46 -8.96 -20.32 13.32
CA SER A 46 -8.89 -18.99 13.93
C SER A 46 -7.47 -18.43 13.92
N LEU A 47 -6.46 -19.23 14.21
CA LEU A 47 -5.06 -18.82 14.17
C LEU A 47 -4.60 -18.51 12.74
N LEU A 48 -4.96 -19.33 11.76
CA LEU A 48 -4.66 -19.07 10.35
C LEU A 48 -5.33 -17.78 9.86
N LEU A 49 -6.57 -17.53 10.27
CA LEU A 49 -7.29 -16.31 9.91
C LEU A 49 -6.62 -15.07 10.52
N SER A 50 -6.14 -15.17 11.76
CA SER A 50 -5.38 -14.10 12.43
C SER A 50 -4.08 -13.80 11.68
N LEU A 51 -3.29 -14.82 11.34
CA LEU A 51 -2.04 -14.67 10.58
C LEU A 51 -2.26 -14.10 9.19
N SER A 52 -3.28 -14.59 8.48
CA SER A 52 -3.65 -14.10 7.16
C SER A 52 -4.07 -12.62 7.19
N SER A 53 -4.89 -12.24 8.16
CA SER A 53 -5.32 -10.85 8.35
C SER A 53 -4.14 -9.95 8.70
N TRP A 54 -3.23 -10.41 9.54
CA TRP A 54 -2.02 -9.66 9.88
C TRP A 54 -1.11 -9.46 8.66
N ALA A 55 -0.88 -10.51 7.86
CA ALA A 55 -0.09 -10.41 6.63
C ALA A 55 -0.73 -9.45 5.61
N PHE A 56 -2.07 -9.46 5.52
CA PHE A 56 -2.81 -8.54 4.66
C PHE A 56 -2.61 -7.09 5.08
N ILE A 57 -2.68 -6.77 6.38
CA ILE A 57 -2.43 -5.42 6.90
C ILE A 57 -1.02 -4.95 6.59
N GLN A 58 -0.02 -5.82 6.72
CA GLN A 58 1.37 -5.49 6.39
C GLN A 58 1.54 -5.11 4.90
N SER A 59 0.75 -5.71 4.02
CA SER A 59 0.78 -5.39 2.59
C SER A 59 -0.11 -4.20 2.22
N TYR A 60 -1.16 -3.94 3.01
CA TYR A 60 -2.09 -2.83 2.81
C TYR A 60 -1.58 -1.58 3.50
N THR A 61 -1.00 -0.67 2.73
CA THR A 61 -0.59 0.64 3.22
C THR A 61 -1.51 1.69 2.63
N GLU A 62 -2.14 2.49 3.46
CA GLU A 62 -2.93 3.63 2.98
C GLU A 62 -2.02 4.60 2.23
N ASN A 63 -2.54 5.10 1.11
CA ASN A 63 -1.85 6.15 0.38
C ASN A 63 -1.98 7.48 1.13
N THR A 64 -0.86 8.12 1.38
CA THR A 64 -0.83 9.47 1.95
C THR A 64 -1.52 10.43 1.00
N LYS A 65 -2.50 11.17 1.49
CA LYS A 65 -3.16 12.25 0.77
C LYS A 65 -2.62 13.57 1.28
N ILE A 66 -2.04 14.36 0.38
CA ILE A 66 -1.53 15.70 0.68
C ILE A 66 -2.52 16.71 0.13
N GLU A 67 -2.87 17.70 0.93
CA GLU A 67 -3.78 18.77 0.53
C GLU A 67 -3.18 19.54 -0.66
N GLY A 68 -4.00 19.82 -1.67
CA GLY A 68 -3.57 20.44 -2.92
C GLY A 68 -2.95 19.51 -3.95
N ALA A 69 -2.64 18.26 -3.61
CA ALA A 69 -2.15 17.30 -4.57
C ALA A 69 -3.26 16.79 -5.50
N LYS A 70 -2.94 16.64 -6.79
CA LYS A 70 -3.86 16.14 -7.80
C LYS A 70 -3.41 14.78 -8.34
N TYR A 71 -4.36 13.97 -8.75
CA TYR A 71 -4.07 12.69 -9.41
C TYR A 71 -3.49 12.92 -10.79
N LEU A 72 -2.38 12.23 -11.08
CA LEU A 72 -1.73 12.24 -12.39
C LEU A 72 -1.56 10.81 -12.92
N PRO A 73 -1.99 10.52 -14.15
CA PRO A 73 -1.78 9.21 -14.76
C PRO A 73 -0.30 8.96 -15.02
N THR A 74 0.11 7.70 -14.84
CA THR A 74 1.46 7.27 -15.20
C THR A 74 1.53 7.04 -16.71
N VAL A 75 2.47 7.66 -17.37
CA VAL A 75 2.70 7.51 -18.81
C VAL A 75 3.87 6.60 -19.12
N TYR A 76 4.83 6.58 -18.19
CA TYR A 76 6.01 5.74 -18.33
C TYR A 76 6.52 5.34 -16.93
N ASP A 77 6.86 4.08 -16.79
CA ASP A 77 7.51 3.51 -15.60
C ASP A 77 8.44 2.39 -16.09
N ASN A 78 9.74 2.56 -15.90
CA ASN A 78 10.71 1.54 -16.30
C ASN A 78 10.90 0.43 -15.26
N GLY A 79 10.17 0.50 -14.13
CA GLY A 79 10.30 -0.46 -13.04
C GLY A 79 11.61 -0.39 -12.26
N PHE A 80 12.49 0.56 -12.57
CA PHE A 80 13.83 0.67 -12.00
C PHE A 80 14.04 2.01 -11.27
N ASP A 81 14.28 3.09 -12.00
CA ASP A 81 14.70 4.37 -11.45
C ASP A 81 13.92 5.59 -11.96
N LEU A 82 13.00 5.41 -12.92
CA LEU A 82 12.29 6.50 -13.55
C LEU A 82 10.80 6.26 -13.67
N ILE A 83 10.02 7.22 -13.17
CA ILE A 83 8.56 7.30 -13.34
C ILE A 83 8.23 8.64 -13.97
N VAL A 84 7.40 8.63 -15.02
CA VAL A 84 6.92 9.85 -15.67
C VAL A 84 5.39 9.90 -15.56
N LYS A 85 4.89 10.97 -15.00
CA LYS A 85 3.47 11.31 -14.90
C LYS A 85 3.10 12.39 -15.91
N LYS A 86 1.87 12.35 -16.42
CA LYS A 86 1.37 13.36 -17.36
C LYS A 86 0.46 14.33 -16.61
N ALA A 87 0.76 15.61 -16.73
CA ALA A 87 -0.14 16.69 -16.33
C ALA A 87 -1.00 17.15 -17.52
N ASP A 88 -2.22 17.58 -17.23
CA ASP A 88 -3.10 18.21 -18.22
C ASP A 88 -2.65 19.64 -18.51
N ASP A 89 -3.16 20.21 -19.61
CA ASP A 89 -2.75 21.54 -20.08
C ASP A 89 -3.08 22.67 -19.09
N ASP A 90 -4.10 22.49 -18.25
CA ASP A 90 -4.57 23.42 -17.22
C ASP A 90 -4.08 23.06 -15.81
N PHE A 91 -3.05 22.22 -15.69
CA PHE A 91 -2.53 21.80 -14.39
C PHE A 91 -1.95 23.00 -13.64
N PRO A 92 -2.48 23.34 -12.42
CA PRO A 92 -2.03 24.52 -11.67
C PRO A 92 -0.61 24.33 -11.14
N GLU A 93 0.22 25.35 -11.25
CA GLU A 93 1.60 25.36 -10.78
C GLU A 93 1.69 25.12 -9.27
N GLU A 94 0.74 25.63 -8.50
CA GLU A 94 0.66 25.46 -7.03
C GLU A 94 0.47 23.98 -6.62
N ALA A 95 -0.10 23.16 -7.50
CA ALA A 95 -0.31 21.74 -7.22
C ALA A 95 0.92 20.87 -7.58
N ILE A 96 1.94 21.40 -8.24
CA ILE A 96 3.13 20.62 -8.67
C ILE A 96 3.85 20.05 -7.45
N GLU A 97 4.22 20.90 -6.50
CA GLU A 97 4.99 20.50 -5.32
C GLU A 97 4.24 19.51 -4.41
N PRO A 98 2.97 19.78 -3.99
CA PRO A 98 2.23 18.83 -3.17
C PRO A 98 1.96 17.51 -3.90
N THR A 99 1.77 17.53 -5.23
CA THR A 99 1.59 16.30 -6.02
C THR A 99 2.88 15.48 -6.08
N LEU A 100 4.04 16.11 -6.31
CA LEU A 100 5.34 15.43 -6.29
C LEU A 100 5.63 14.80 -4.93
N LYS A 101 5.36 15.53 -3.86
CA LYS A 101 5.53 15.04 -2.49
C LYS A 101 4.64 13.83 -2.22
N GLN A 102 3.34 13.92 -2.57
CA GLN A 102 2.40 12.80 -2.44
C GLN A 102 2.85 11.58 -3.25
N LEU A 103 3.30 11.77 -4.49
CA LEU A 103 3.80 10.68 -5.33
C LEU A 103 5.06 10.04 -4.74
N SER A 104 5.96 10.85 -4.20
CA SER A 104 7.16 10.37 -3.54
C SER A 104 6.84 9.57 -2.27
N GLU A 105 5.94 10.06 -1.41
CA GLU A 105 5.56 9.36 -0.18
C GLU A 105 4.85 8.04 -0.46
N ASN A 106 3.96 8.02 -1.45
CA ASN A 106 3.20 6.83 -1.82
C ASN A 106 4.00 5.81 -2.65
N LEU A 107 5.19 6.19 -3.14
CA LEU A 107 6.02 5.27 -3.89
C LEU A 107 6.67 4.25 -2.96
N LYS A 108 6.33 2.98 -3.14
CA LYS A 108 6.94 1.85 -2.43
C LYS A 108 8.11 1.29 -3.23
N LYS A 109 9.12 0.76 -2.54
CA LYS A 109 10.26 0.10 -3.18
C LYS A 109 9.78 -1.07 -4.05
N GLY A 110 8.87 -1.91 -3.53
CA GLY A 110 8.34 -3.05 -4.25
C GLY A 110 9.44 -3.96 -4.79
N SER A 111 9.31 -4.36 -6.06
CA SER A 111 10.31 -5.15 -6.79
C SER A 111 11.37 -4.30 -7.49
N ARG A 112 11.42 -2.99 -7.25
CA ARG A 112 12.41 -2.10 -7.88
C ARG A 112 13.80 -2.39 -7.37
N SER A 113 14.74 -2.61 -8.28
CA SER A 113 16.15 -2.86 -7.95
C SER A 113 16.95 -1.56 -7.76
N GLY A 114 16.41 -0.41 -8.18
CA GLY A 114 17.04 0.90 -7.97
C GLY A 114 16.97 1.36 -6.51
N SER A 115 18.07 1.89 -5.98
CA SER A 115 18.10 2.55 -4.67
C SER A 115 17.50 3.97 -4.71
N LYS A 116 17.43 4.56 -5.89
CA LYS A 116 16.92 5.91 -6.14
C LYS A 116 15.92 5.87 -7.28
N VAL A 117 14.81 6.58 -7.12
CA VAL A 117 13.78 6.69 -8.15
C VAL A 117 13.47 8.16 -8.40
N LYS A 118 13.56 8.59 -9.65
CA LYS A 118 13.17 9.92 -10.11
C LYS A 118 11.73 9.91 -10.60
N ILE A 119 10.92 10.78 -10.04
CA ILE A 119 9.53 11.01 -10.46
C ILE A 119 9.51 12.32 -11.21
N LYS A 120 9.07 12.30 -12.46
CA LYS A 120 8.96 13.49 -13.31
C LYS A 120 7.50 13.73 -13.69
N ILE A 121 7.07 14.98 -13.63
CA ILE A 121 5.79 15.43 -14.17
C ILE A 121 6.07 16.13 -15.48
N ARG A 122 5.47 15.64 -16.56
CA ARG A 122 5.55 16.26 -17.88
C ARG A 122 4.20 16.86 -18.29
N LYS A 123 4.24 17.99 -18.95
CA LYS A 123 3.14 18.65 -19.62
C LYS A 123 3.41 18.68 -21.13
N LEU A 124 2.37 18.64 -21.94
CA LEU A 124 2.50 18.79 -23.39
C LEU A 124 2.20 20.25 -23.74
N GLU A 125 3.22 20.98 -24.16
CA GLU A 125 3.04 22.31 -24.74
C GLU A 125 2.77 22.23 -26.23
N LYS A 126 1.67 22.82 -26.70
CA LYS A 126 1.36 22.94 -28.11
C LYS A 126 2.23 24.04 -28.73
N ILE A 127 3.10 23.67 -29.64
CA ILE A 127 3.92 24.61 -30.41
C ILE A 127 3.20 25.02 -31.70
N SER A 128 2.45 24.12 -32.31
CA SER A 128 1.68 24.30 -33.55
C SER A 128 0.42 23.43 -33.50
N THR A 129 -0.47 23.60 -34.49
CA THR A 129 -1.74 22.88 -34.56
C THR A 129 -1.59 21.37 -34.47
N ASP A 130 -0.46 20.82 -34.95
CA ASP A 130 -0.22 19.36 -34.97
C ASP A 130 1.05 18.94 -34.21
N VAL A 131 1.76 19.86 -33.55
CA VAL A 131 3.02 19.57 -32.88
C VAL A 131 2.94 19.97 -31.42
N SER A 132 3.15 19.00 -30.53
CA SER A 132 3.27 19.22 -29.09
C SER A 132 4.64 18.78 -28.59
N LYS A 133 5.26 19.58 -27.73
CA LYS A 133 6.55 19.29 -27.10
C LYS A 133 6.31 18.88 -25.63
N PRO A 134 6.88 17.77 -25.17
CA PRO A 134 6.85 17.45 -23.76
C PRO A 134 7.82 18.35 -22.98
N VAL A 135 7.30 19.02 -21.96
CA VAL A 135 8.08 19.85 -21.04
C VAL A 135 7.97 19.26 -19.65
N ILE A 136 9.09 19.15 -18.95
CA ILE A 136 9.10 18.70 -17.54
C ILE A 136 8.82 19.92 -16.68
N ILE A 137 7.70 19.86 -15.92
CA ILE A 137 7.26 20.94 -15.04
C ILE A 137 7.67 20.73 -13.58
N GLY A 138 8.07 19.50 -13.23
CA GLY A 138 8.56 19.20 -11.88
C GLY A 138 9.21 17.84 -11.82
N GLU A 139 10.18 17.70 -10.92
CA GLU A 139 10.83 16.43 -10.64
C GLU A 139 11.18 16.30 -9.15
N ILE A 140 11.13 15.07 -8.64
CA ILE A 140 11.57 14.72 -7.29
C ILE A 140 12.31 13.39 -7.31
N GLU A 141 13.33 13.27 -6.47
CA GLU A 141 14.06 12.01 -6.30
C GLU A 141 13.74 11.40 -4.93
N LYS A 142 13.34 10.14 -4.94
CA LYS A 142 13.16 9.35 -3.71
C LYS A 142 14.29 8.34 -3.57
N ASN A 143 14.97 8.40 -2.44
CA ASN A 143 15.99 7.43 -2.07
C ASN A 143 15.35 6.34 -1.19
N PHE A 144 15.52 5.07 -1.58
CA PHE A 144 15.18 3.92 -0.77
C PHE A 144 16.46 3.44 -0.06
N THR A 145 16.90 4.19 0.95
CA THR A 145 18.03 3.76 1.78
C THR A 145 17.62 2.51 2.55
N MET A 146 18.40 1.45 2.45
CA MET A 146 18.25 0.32 3.34
C MET A 146 18.69 0.78 4.74
N ASN A 147 17.75 0.79 5.67
CA ASN A 147 18.06 0.70 7.10
C ASN A 147 18.16 -0.77 7.46
#